data_7ac6c4be0bc98000a2e50c45616d90df
#
_entry.id   7ac6c4be0bc98000a2e50c45616d90df
#
_cell.length_a   1.000
_cell.length_b   1.000
_cell.length_c   1.000
_cell.angle_alpha   90.00
_cell.angle_beta   90.00
_cell.angle_gamma   90.00
#
_symmetry.space_group_name_H-M   'P 1'
#
loop_
_entity.id
_entity.type
_entity.pdbx_description
1 polymer ?
#
loop_
_entity_poly.entity_id
_entity_poly.type
_entity_poly.pdbx_seq_one_letter_code
_entity_poly.pdbx_strand_id
1 'polypeptide(L)'
;MTRTTRRGHRFRRPAGAAALLLVGALALAGCGRDASSREPAAAGDTTGVTDTSIKVGATFPLTGVAAPGYSTIPKGAQAYFDYVNDNGGVYGRKIDYIVKDDAYNPTTTSSVTNELVLKDQVFAMLGALGTPTHEAVVDFLNSSKVPDIAVSSGSVTWGDDPKEHPWTFGWQTDYESEGKIIGKWIADNMPKARVGLFLQNDDFGASGEKGLRDYIDKQIVAVSKYTPGGTDVTPQIAALQAKKADLVVGFNVPSYTALSQLVAMKLNYKPQWFYTNVGSDPTLVGSLLANFSKGQVKNGAQLLDGVMSTAYLPDVSNTSNPWIQTFDKIWKSNGSGGALTNYELYGMSQAYMFVQALQATGKDLTREALVKTLEEKGGDFTGPVFAPYRYSADSHLGTSGMKVVKIEGGQVKDVTGVETTDIGDADITESSESESTPPADGIPPAE
;
A
#
# COMPACT_ATOMS: atom_id res chain seq x y z
N MET A 1 -29.33 -47.68 -44.96
CA MET A 1 -29.33 -49.15 -44.69
C MET A 1 -28.88 -49.28 -43.26
N THR A 2 -29.55 -49.68 -42.36
CA THR A 2 -30.60 -50.52 -41.77
C THR A 2 -30.53 -50.15 -40.26
N ARG A 3 -31.52 -49.58 -39.65
CA ARG A 3 -32.71 -50.02 -38.91
C ARG A 3 -32.51 -51.31 -38.08
N THR A 4 -32.71 -51.23 -36.75
CA THR A 4 -33.76 -51.92 -35.96
C THR A 4 -33.45 -51.77 -34.46
N THR A 5 -34.27 -51.14 -33.67
CA THR A 5 -35.52 -51.40 -32.91
C THR A 5 -35.35 -52.17 -31.59
N ARG A 6 -35.80 -51.50 -30.49
CA ARG A 6 -36.84 -51.81 -29.48
C ARG A 6 -36.68 -53.01 -28.53
N ARG A 7 -36.84 -52.69 -27.23
CA ARG A 7 -37.83 -53.16 -26.21
C ARG A 7 -37.29 -52.83 -24.84
N GLY A 8 -37.83 -52.19 -23.87
CA GLY A 8 -39.20 -51.99 -23.38
C GLY A 8 -39.62 -53.07 -22.36
N HIS A 9 -39.42 -52.85 -21.02
CA HIS A 9 -40.23 -53.49 -20.02
C HIS A 9 -40.52 -52.62 -18.82
N ARG A 10 -41.82 -52.30 -18.64
CA ARG A 10 -42.43 -51.80 -17.40
C ARG A 10 -42.77 -52.99 -16.50
N PHE A 11 -42.69 -52.83 -15.16
CA PHE A 11 -43.60 -53.43 -14.16
C PHE A 11 -43.44 -52.66 -12.82
N ARG A 12 -44.42 -51.91 -12.44
CA ARG A 12 -45.56 -52.08 -11.50
C ARG A 12 -45.16 -52.00 -10.02
N ARG A 13 -45.71 -50.92 -9.36
CA ARG A 13 -45.87 -50.78 -7.89
C ARG A 13 -46.86 -51.79 -7.35
N PRO A 14 -46.84 -52.07 -6.00
CA PRO A 14 -48.03 -51.67 -5.22
C PRO A 14 -47.71 -50.95 -3.90
N ALA A 15 -48.76 -50.36 -3.38
CA ALA A 15 -48.89 -49.55 -2.17
C ALA A 15 -49.29 -50.40 -0.94
N GLY A 16 -49.21 -49.82 0.24
CA GLY A 16 -49.83 -50.18 1.49
C GLY A 16 -48.81 -50.36 2.64
N ALA A 17 -48.95 -49.91 3.84
CA ALA A 17 -50.06 -49.37 4.62
C ALA A 17 -49.48 -48.67 5.84
N ALA A 18 -50.25 -47.82 6.43
CA ALA A 18 -49.97 -47.08 7.70
C ALA A 18 -50.06 -47.95 8.92
N ALA A 19 -49.25 -47.61 9.97
CA ALA A 19 -49.58 -47.93 11.36
C ALA A 19 -49.05 -46.86 12.32
N LEU A 20 -49.97 -46.18 13.00
CA LEU A 20 -49.82 -45.34 14.19
C LEU A 20 -49.58 -46.21 15.45
N LEU A 21 -48.78 -45.73 16.40
CA LEU A 21 -48.91 -45.92 17.86
C LEU A 21 -47.80 -45.09 18.54
N LEU A 22 -48.08 -44.01 19.19
CA LEU A 22 -48.47 -43.69 20.56
C LEU A 22 -47.41 -43.94 21.66
N VAL A 23 -46.91 -42.79 22.19
CA VAL A 23 -46.73 -42.42 23.61
C VAL A 23 -45.63 -43.11 24.42
N GLY A 24 -44.75 -42.26 24.96
CA GLY A 24 -43.86 -42.58 26.09
C GLY A 24 -43.11 -41.32 26.57
N ALA A 25 -43.80 -40.47 27.34
CA ALA A 25 -43.15 -39.38 28.08
C ALA A 25 -42.41 -39.98 29.28
N LEU A 26 -41.09 -39.72 29.38
CA LEU A 26 -40.35 -39.88 30.62
C LEU A 26 -39.54 -38.60 30.86
N ALA A 27 -40.03 -37.82 31.81
CA ALA A 27 -39.31 -36.73 32.42
C ALA A 27 -38.19 -37.29 33.30
N LEU A 28 -36.94 -36.93 32.99
CA LEU A 28 -35.82 -36.99 33.89
C LEU A 28 -35.24 -35.62 34.09
N ALA A 29 -35.55 -35.03 35.25
CA ALA A 29 -34.88 -33.87 35.78
C ALA A 29 -33.40 -34.21 36.00
N GLY A 30 -32.52 -33.59 35.24
CA GLY A 30 -31.05 -33.61 35.37
C GLY A 30 -30.55 -32.19 35.55
N CYS A 31 -29.97 -31.94 36.70
CA CYS A 31 -29.39 -30.74 37.23
C CYS A 31 -28.67 -29.80 36.25
N GLY A 32 -28.82 -28.53 36.57
CA GLY A 32 -28.21 -27.40 35.93
C GLY A 32 -26.70 -27.55 35.61
N ARG A 33 -26.40 -27.18 34.40
CA ARG A 33 -25.14 -26.58 34.02
C ARG A 33 -25.52 -25.25 33.41
N ASP A 34 -25.01 -24.19 33.99
CA ASP A 34 -25.08 -22.85 33.45
C ASP A 34 -24.71 -22.91 31.96
N ALA A 35 -25.68 -22.77 31.10
CA ALA A 35 -25.50 -22.33 29.75
C ALA A 35 -25.10 -20.85 29.86
N SER A 36 -23.79 -20.61 30.05
CA SER A 36 -23.25 -19.31 29.73
C SER A 36 -23.81 -18.98 28.34
N SER A 37 -24.58 -17.91 28.30
CA SER A 37 -25.06 -17.29 27.07
C SER A 37 -23.85 -17.08 26.14
N ARG A 38 -23.61 -18.04 25.23
CA ARG A 38 -22.78 -17.75 24.08
C ARG A 38 -23.55 -16.72 23.28
N GLU A 39 -23.05 -15.51 23.26
CA GLU A 39 -23.44 -14.54 22.26
C GLU A 39 -23.40 -15.22 20.88
N PRO A 40 -24.36 -14.95 19.99
CA PRO A 40 -24.34 -15.52 18.66
C PRO A 40 -23.00 -15.16 18.02
N ALA A 41 -22.29 -16.18 17.50
CA ALA A 41 -21.05 -15.95 16.75
C ALA A 41 -21.30 -14.91 15.67
N ALA A 42 -20.36 -14.01 15.47
CA ALA A 42 -20.45 -12.97 14.45
C ALA A 42 -20.83 -13.61 13.10
N ALA A 43 -21.85 -13.06 12.45
CA ALA A 43 -22.27 -13.52 11.13
C ALA A 43 -21.28 -12.96 10.09
N GLY A 44 -20.28 -13.75 9.70
CA GLY A 44 -19.25 -13.36 8.73
C GLY A 44 -18.05 -14.30 8.70
N ASP A 45 -17.11 -14.07 7.78
CA ASP A 45 -15.91 -14.90 7.62
C ASP A 45 -14.84 -14.53 8.66
N THR A 46 -14.50 -15.46 9.53
CA THR A 46 -13.47 -15.36 10.57
C THR A 46 -12.17 -16.11 10.21
N THR A 47 -11.99 -16.51 8.95
CA THR A 47 -10.75 -17.18 8.50
C THR A 47 -9.52 -16.36 8.92
N GLY A 48 -8.54 -17.03 9.53
CA GLY A 48 -7.32 -16.40 10.03
C GLY A 48 -7.45 -15.73 11.41
N VAL A 49 -8.64 -15.73 12.03
CA VAL A 49 -8.86 -15.24 13.39
C VAL A 49 -9.12 -16.39 14.34
N THR A 50 -8.44 -16.37 15.47
CA THR A 50 -8.66 -17.31 16.60
C THR A 50 -8.89 -16.52 17.89
N ASP A 51 -9.12 -17.21 19.00
CA ASP A 51 -9.22 -16.56 20.31
C ASP A 51 -7.92 -15.86 20.73
N THR A 52 -6.77 -16.21 20.14
CA THR A 52 -5.45 -15.73 20.55
C THR A 52 -4.61 -15.10 19.43
N SER A 53 -5.06 -15.15 18.17
CA SER A 53 -4.27 -14.64 17.05
C SER A 53 -5.12 -14.12 15.89
N ILE A 54 -4.53 -13.21 15.11
CA ILE A 54 -5.01 -12.70 13.84
C ILE A 54 -3.87 -12.87 12.83
N LYS A 55 -4.07 -13.67 11.77
CA LYS A 55 -3.07 -13.87 10.72
C LYS A 55 -3.21 -12.81 9.63
N VAL A 56 -2.11 -12.15 9.31
CA VAL A 56 -2.05 -11.10 8.29
C VAL A 56 -0.97 -11.44 7.28
N GLY A 57 -1.28 -11.37 5.99
CA GLY A 57 -0.36 -11.68 4.92
C GLY A 57 0.18 -10.43 4.22
N ALA A 58 1.36 -10.55 3.61
CA ALA A 58 1.90 -9.52 2.72
C ALA A 58 2.85 -10.10 1.67
N THR A 59 2.95 -9.40 0.54
CA THR A 59 3.96 -9.67 -0.50
C THR A 59 4.82 -8.43 -0.68
N PHE A 60 6.14 -8.64 -0.70
CA PHE A 60 7.13 -7.58 -0.88
C PHE A 60 8.30 -8.06 -1.73
N PRO A 61 8.98 -7.18 -2.48
CA PRO A 61 10.25 -7.50 -3.12
C PRO A 61 11.36 -7.55 -2.05
N LEU A 62 11.53 -8.71 -1.41
CA LEU A 62 12.63 -8.91 -0.45
C LEU A 62 13.95 -9.14 -1.18
N THR A 63 13.89 -9.57 -2.45
CA THR A 63 15.03 -9.75 -3.36
C THR A 63 14.80 -9.01 -4.69
N GLY A 64 15.80 -8.96 -5.55
CA GLY A 64 15.70 -8.38 -6.89
C GLY A 64 15.97 -6.86 -6.95
N VAL A 65 15.71 -6.26 -8.13
CA VAL A 65 16.07 -4.87 -8.45
C VAL A 65 15.29 -3.85 -7.62
N ALA A 66 14.09 -4.19 -7.18
CA ALA A 66 13.24 -3.33 -6.35
C ALA A 66 13.45 -3.54 -4.84
N ALA A 67 14.23 -4.54 -4.42
CA ALA A 67 14.44 -4.84 -3.00
C ALA A 67 15.06 -3.69 -2.18
N PRO A 68 16.00 -2.88 -2.71
CA PRO A 68 16.58 -1.79 -1.92
C PRO A 68 15.53 -0.83 -1.38
N GLY A 69 15.50 -0.67 -0.05
CA GLY A 69 14.49 0.08 0.69
C GLY A 69 13.22 -0.74 0.96
N TYR A 70 12.59 -1.26 -0.08
CA TYR A 70 11.28 -1.95 0.05
C TYR A 70 11.34 -3.22 0.88
N SER A 71 12.46 -3.96 0.89
CA SER A 71 12.65 -5.14 1.74
C SER A 71 12.67 -4.84 3.25
N THR A 72 12.72 -3.56 3.64
CA THR A 72 12.71 -3.16 5.05
C THR A 72 11.34 -2.66 5.52
N ILE A 73 10.43 -2.32 4.62
CA ILE A 73 9.05 -1.93 4.95
C ILE A 73 8.37 -2.95 5.86
N PRO A 74 8.33 -4.26 5.52
CA PRO A 74 7.68 -5.25 6.38
C PRO A 74 8.36 -5.42 7.73
N LYS A 75 9.66 -5.06 7.87
CA LYS A 75 10.33 -5.06 9.17
C LYS A 75 9.80 -3.96 10.09
N GLY A 76 9.44 -2.80 9.52
CA GLY A 76 8.77 -1.73 10.26
C GLY A 76 7.39 -2.17 10.76
N ALA A 77 6.57 -2.75 9.87
CA ALA A 77 5.27 -3.29 10.25
C ALA A 77 5.38 -4.38 11.33
N GLN A 78 6.33 -5.31 11.18
CA GLN A 78 6.59 -6.37 12.18
C GLN A 78 6.98 -5.78 13.54
N ALA A 79 7.89 -4.81 13.57
CA ALA A 79 8.30 -4.16 14.82
C ALA A 79 7.12 -3.49 15.55
N TYR A 80 6.21 -2.87 14.78
CA TYR A 80 5.02 -2.27 15.35
C TYR A 80 4.04 -3.35 15.86
N PHE A 81 3.83 -4.44 15.13
CA PHE A 81 2.99 -5.56 15.59
C PHE A 81 3.58 -6.27 16.81
N ASP A 82 4.89 -6.46 16.87
CA ASP A 82 5.55 -7.01 18.04
C ASP A 82 5.33 -6.12 19.27
N TYR A 83 5.45 -4.80 19.10
CA TYR A 83 5.14 -3.84 20.15
C TYR A 83 3.68 -3.94 20.63
N VAL A 84 2.72 -4.00 19.71
CA VAL A 84 1.29 -4.18 20.05
C VAL A 84 1.07 -5.51 20.75
N ASN A 85 1.68 -6.59 20.27
CA ASN A 85 1.58 -7.94 20.84
C ASN A 85 2.13 -8.02 22.27
N ASP A 86 3.22 -7.31 22.56
CA ASP A 86 3.84 -7.23 23.89
C ASP A 86 2.99 -6.41 24.86
N ASN A 87 2.15 -5.50 24.35
CA ASN A 87 1.22 -4.67 25.14
C ASN A 87 -0.21 -5.23 25.16
N GLY A 88 -0.41 -6.53 24.92
CA GLY A 88 -1.68 -7.22 25.09
C GLY A 88 -2.42 -7.53 23.80
N GLY A 89 -1.89 -7.13 22.66
CA GLY A 89 -2.47 -7.39 21.33
C GLY A 89 -3.78 -6.64 21.09
N VAL A 90 -4.53 -7.06 20.09
CA VAL A 90 -5.84 -6.51 19.75
C VAL A 90 -6.93 -7.37 20.39
N TYR A 91 -7.59 -6.85 21.43
CA TYR A 91 -8.55 -7.61 22.23
C TYR A 91 -8.02 -8.97 22.74
N GLY A 92 -6.73 -9.01 23.15
CA GLY A 92 -6.06 -10.20 23.62
C GLY A 92 -5.53 -11.15 22.54
N ARG A 93 -5.69 -10.81 21.25
CA ARG A 93 -5.17 -11.56 20.10
C ARG A 93 -3.86 -10.96 19.64
N LYS A 94 -2.87 -11.81 19.39
CA LYS A 94 -1.60 -11.41 18.77
C LYS A 94 -1.75 -11.34 17.25
N ILE A 95 -1.12 -10.37 16.63
CA ILE A 95 -1.03 -10.27 15.18
C ILE A 95 0.15 -11.14 14.73
N ASP A 96 -0.12 -12.09 13.83
CA ASP A 96 0.85 -12.99 13.19
C ASP A 96 1.03 -12.53 11.73
N TYR A 97 2.15 -11.87 11.45
CA TYR A 97 2.41 -11.21 10.16
C TYR A 97 3.30 -12.09 9.28
N ILE A 98 2.75 -12.60 8.19
CA ILE A 98 3.38 -13.56 7.27
C ILE A 98 3.78 -12.85 5.99
N VAL A 99 5.07 -12.65 5.77
CA VAL A 99 5.61 -11.94 4.60
C VAL A 99 6.22 -12.92 3.62
N LYS A 100 5.88 -12.79 2.33
CA LYS A 100 6.43 -13.58 1.23
C LYS A 100 7.22 -12.70 0.27
N ASP A 101 8.35 -13.22 -0.23
CA ASP A 101 9.14 -12.57 -1.28
C ASP A 101 8.50 -12.81 -2.66
N ASP A 102 8.22 -11.72 -3.37
CA ASP A 102 7.73 -11.79 -4.75
C ASP A 102 8.76 -11.31 -5.80
N ALA A 103 9.90 -10.84 -5.35
CA ALA A 103 10.98 -10.30 -6.19
C ALA A 103 10.50 -9.20 -7.18
N TYR A 104 9.38 -8.52 -6.88
CA TYR A 104 8.72 -7.57 -7.78
C TYR A 104 8.28 -8.21 -9.12
N ASN A 105 7.87 -9.47 -9.08
CA ASN A 105 7.46 -10.23 -10.25
C ASN A 105 5.99 -10.66 -10.16
N PRO A 106 5.11 -10.20 -11.08
CA PRO A 106 3.66 -10.48 -11.03
C PRO A 106 3.31 -11.96 -10.96
N THR A 107 4.07 -12.84 -11.66
CA THR A 107 3.83 -14.28 -11.64
C THR A 107 4.17 -14.87 -10.28
N THR A 108 5.28 -14.44 -9.67
CA THR A 108 5.66 -14.86 -8.32
C THR A 108 4.64 -14.35 -7.31
N THR A 109 4.22 -13.08 -7.44
CA THR A 109 3.20 -12.46 -6.56
C THR A 109 1.92 -13.29 -6.58
N SER A 110 1.42 -13.65 -7.77
CA SER A 110 0.22 -14.52 -7.89
C SER A 110 0.41 -15.84 -7.15
N SER A 111 1.57 -16.48 -7.28
CA SER A 111 1.86 -17.76 -6.62
C SER A 111 1.87 -17.65 -5.10
N VAL A 112 2.62 -16.67 -4.56
CA VAL A 112 2.77 -16.52 -3.10
C VAL A 112 1.51 -15.94 -2.44
N THR A 113 0.71 -15.12 -3.15
CA THR A 113 -0.59 -14.63 -2.68
C THR A 113 -1.60 -15.79 -2.58
N ASN A 114 -1.63 -16.69 -3.58
CA ASN A 114 -2.44 -17.91 -3.49
C ASN A 114 -2.02 -18.76 -2.27
N GLU A 115 -0.73 -18.85 -1.98
CA GLU A 115 -0.24 -19.58 -0.80
C GLU A 115 -0.72 -18.94 0.50
N LEU A 116 -0.61 -17.60 0.65
CA LEU A 116 -1.09 -16.85 1.81
C LEU A 116 -2.60 -17.05 2.05
N VAL A 117 -3.39 -16.98 0.98
CA VAL A 117 -4.86 -17.07 1.09
C VAL A 117 -5.33 -18.52 1.30
N LEU A 118 -4.87 -19.46 0.48
CA LEU A 118 -5.43 -20.81 0.43
C LEU A 118 -4.76 -21.78 1.42
N LYS A 119 -3.46 -21.58 1.71
CA LYS A 119 -2.69 -22.48 2.59
C LYS A 119 -2.48 -21.89 3.98
N ASP A 120 -1.97 -20.64 4.04
CA ASP A 120 -1.70 -19.98 5.32
C ASP A 120 -2.99 -19.45 5.96
N GLN A 121 -4.05 -19.26 5.15
CA GLN A 121 -5.39 -18.83 5.57
C GLN A 121 -5.34 -17.51 6.33
N VAL A 122 -4.74 -16.49 5.72
CA VAL A 122 -4.66 -15.15 6.30
C VAL A 122 -6.05 -14.49 6.41
N PHE A 123 -6.27 -13.72 7.46
CA PHE A 123 -7.48 -12.94 7.66
C PHE A 123 -7.58 -11.77 6.67
N ALA A 124 -6.46 -11.08 6.48
CA ALA A 124 -6.33 -9.96 5.58
C ALA A 124 -4.93 -9.93 4.96
N MET A 125 -4.80 -9.26 3.81
CA MET A 125 -3.52 -8.77 3.30
C MET A 125 -3.28 -7.36 3.82
N LEU A 126 -2.01 -7.02 4.10
CA LEU A 126 -1.62 -5.68 4.53
C LEU A 126 -0.37 -5.21 3.83
N GLY A 127 -0.48 -4.09 3.12
CA GLY A 127 0.68 -3.38 2.59
C GLY A 127 1.39 -4.08 1.43
N ALA A 128 0.73 -5.05 0.75
CA ALA A 128 1.31 -5.72 -0.42
C ALA A 128 1.84 -4.69 -1.42
N LEU A 129 3.10 -4.87 -1.91
CA LEU A 129 3.81 -3.80 -2.58
C LEU A 129 3.94 -3.99 -4.09
N GLY A 130 3.65 -2.90 -4.79
CA GLY A 130 3.95 -2.69 -6.20
C GLY A 130 2.73 -2.66 -7.10
N THR A 131 2.75 -1.80 -8.10
CA THR A 131 1.62 -1.64 -9.03
C THR A 131 1.44 -2.89 -9.91
N PRO A 132 2.42 -3.33 -10.73
CA PRO A 132 2.22 -4.48 -11.62
C PRO A 132 2.10 -5.82 -10.85
N THR A 133 2.66 -5.90 -9.66
CA THR A 133 2.56 -7.09 -8.80
C THR A 133 1.18 -7.20 -8.20
N HIS A 134 0.61 -6.09 -7.77
CA HIS A 134 -0.72 -6.07 -7.14
C HIS A 134 -1.85 -6.20 -8.17
N GLU A 135 -1.72 -5.61 -9.37
CA GLU A 135 -2.63 -5.84 -10.50
C GLU A 135 -2.82 -7.34 -10.82
N ALA A 136 -1.78 -8.14 -10.62
CA ALA A 136 -1.86 -9.58 -10.88
C ALA A 136 -2.67 -10.37 -9.85
N VAL A 137 -3.09 -9.77 -8.74
CA VAL A 137 -3.75 -10.48 -7.62
C VAL A 137 -5.02 -9.81 -7.10
N VAL A 138 -5.30 -8.56 -7.45
CA VAL A 138 -6.45 -7.81 -6.94
C VAL A 138 -7.78 -8.53 -7.18
N ASP A 139 -8.03 -9.03 -8.38
CA ASP A 139 -9.24 -9.78 -8.73
C ASP A 139 -9.36 -11.07 -7.92
N PHE A 140 -8.24 -11.77 -7.72
CA PHE A 140 -8.22 -12.99 -6.90
C PHE A 140 -8.57 -12.68 -5.44
N LEU A 141 -7.99 -11.65 -4.85
CA LEU A 141 -8.26 -11.24 -3.47
C LEU A 141 -9.73 -10.83 -3.30
N ASN A 142 -10.26 -10.02 -4.22
CA ASN A 142 -11.66 -9.59 -4.21
C ASN A 142 -12.64 -10.76 -4.38
N SER A 143 -12.40 -11.65 -5.34
CA SER A 143 -13.23 -12.85 -5.54
C SER A 143 -13.16 -13.83 -4.37
N SER A 144 -12.04 -13.86 -3.65
CA SER A 144 -11.84 -14.67 -2.43
C SER A 144 -12.35 -13.97 -1.18
N LYS A 145 -12.85 -12.74 -1.27
CA LYS A 145 -13.33 -11.91 -0.15
C LYS A 145 -12.28 -11.77 0.96
N VAL A 146 -11.03 -11.57 0.59
CA VAL A 146 -9.95 -11.31 1.52
C VAL A 146 -9.73 -9.80 1.61
N PRO A 147 -9.88 -9.16 2.78
CA PRO A 147 -9.56 -7.76 2.94
C PRO A 147 -8.11 -7.49 2.55
N ASP A 148 -7.91 -6.55 1.65
CA ASP A 148 -6.65 -6.20 1.04
C ASP A 148 -6.37 -4.73 1.36
N ILE A 149 -5.69 -4.52 2.48
CA ILE A 149 -5.65 -3.25 3.19
C ILE A 149 -4.32 -2.55 2.99
N ALA A 150 -4.39 -1.24 2.76
CA ALA A 150 -3.24 -0.36 2.67
C ALA A 150 -2.24 -0.79 1.58
N VAL A 151 -2.73 -1.07 0.38
CA VAL A 151 -1.87 -1.45 -0.76
C VAL A 151 -0.73 -0.46 -0.93
N SER A 152 0.52 -0.95 -0.96
CA SER A 152 1.72 -0.13 -1.12
C SER A 152 1.96 0.21 -2.60
N SER A 153 1.02 0.95 -3.16
CA SER A 153 1.01 1.49 -4.51
C SER A 153 -0.03 2.63 -4.56
N GLY A 154 0.23 3.64 -5.37
CA GLY A 154 -0.68 4.76 -5.57
C GLY A 154 -1.54 4.62 -6.84
N SER A 155 -1.73 3.43 -7.40
CA SER A 155 -2.70 3.25 -8.48
C SER A 155 -4.11 3.56 -7.97
N VAL A 156 -4.88 4.26 -8.78
CA VAL A 156 -6.28 4.58 -8.46
C VAL A 156 -7.16 3.33 -8.39
N THR A 157 -6.77 2.26 -9.08
CA THR A 157 -7.46 0.96 -9.10
C THR A 157 -7.73 0.39 -7.69
N TRP A 158 -6.93 0.79 -6.70
CA TRP A 158 -7.09 0.29 -5.33
C TRP A 158 -8.25 0.93 -4.57
N GLY A 159 -8.98 1.87 -5.18
CA GLY A 159 -10.03 2.53 -4.43
C GLY A 159 -10.97 3.47 -5.19
N ASP A 160 -10.82 3.67 -6.49
CA ASP A 160 -11.68 4.57 -7.28
C ASP A 160 -13.05 3.96 -7.59
N ASP A 161 -13.15 2.64 -7.66
CA ASP A 161 -14.42 1.92 -7.80
C ASP A 161 -14.58 0.80 -6.74
N PRO A 162 -15.12 1.13 -5.55
CA PRO A 162 -15.39 0.13 -4.52
C PRO A 162 -16.39 -0.96 -4.93
N LYS A 163 -17.12 -0.79 -6.04
CA LYS A 163 -18.02 -1.83 -6.54
C LYS A 163 -17.27 -2.90 -7.34
N GLU A 164 -16.22 -2.50 -8.04
CA GLU A 164 -15.33 -3.43 -8.74
C GLU A 164 -14.41 -4.16 -7.75
N HIS A 165 -13.79 -3.42 -6.81
CA HIS A 165 -12.85 -3.96 -5.84
C HIS A 165 -13.28 -3.70 -4.38
N PRO A 166 -14.41 -4.28 -3.91
CA PRO A 166 -14.99 -3.95 -2.60
C PRO A 166 -14.13 -4.37 -1.39
N TRP A 167 -13.08 -5.14 -1.58
CA TRP A 167 -12.23 -5.65 -0.52
C TRP A 167 -10.84 -5.00 -0.51
N THR A 168 -10.53 -4.12 -1.47
CA THR A 168 -9.22 -3.50 -1.64
C THR A 168 -9.24 -2.03 -1.24
N PHE A 169 -8.24 -1.59 -0.46
CA PHE A 169 -8.06 -0.24 0.04
C PHE A 169 -6.65 0.26 -0.24
N GLY A 170 -6.53 1.35 -0.98
CA GLY A 170 -5.27 2.09 -1.15
C GLY A 170 -4.80 2.72 0.17
N TRP A 171 -3.58 3.23 0.22
CA TRP A 171 -3.07 3.85 1.44
C TRP A 171 -2.40 5.20 1.22
N GLN A 172 -1.47 5.28 0.30
CA GLN A 172 -0.78 6.51 -0.04
C GLN A 172 -1.63 7.42 -0.93
N THR A 173 -1.23 8.67 -1.11
CA THR A 173 -1.78 9.55 -2.14
C THR A 173 -1.60 8.87 -3.50
N ASP A 174 -2.68 8.83 -4.29
CA ASP A 174 -2.63 8.18 -5.59
C ASP A 174 -1.73 8.94 -6.58
N TYR A 175 -1.25 8.24 -7.59
CA TYR A 175 -0.30 8.77 -8.56
C TYR A 175 -0.89 9.85 -9.48
N GLU A 176 -2.20 9.82 -9.73
CA GLU A 176 -2.87 10.86 -10.50
C GLU A 176 -2.92 12.18 -9.69
N SER A 177 -3.34 12.11 -8.43
CA SER A 177 -3.33 13.25 -7.51
C SER A 177 -1.91 13.79 -7.28
N GLU A 178 -0.91 12.92 -7.10
CA GLU A 178 0.51 13.32 -7.03
C GLU A 178 0.95 14.02 -8.32
N GLY A 179 0.59 13.46 -9.48
CA GLY A 179 0.87 14.04 -10.78
C GLY A 179 0.25 15.42 -10.96
N LYS A 180 -0.99 15.62 -10.50
CA LYS A 180 -1.68 16.94 -10.50
C LYS A 180 -0.93 17.95 -9.64
N ILE A 181 -0.57 17.60 -8.39
CA ILE A 181 0.17 18.48 -7.47
C ILE A 181 1.53 18.87 -8.07
N ILE A 182 2.29 17.90 -8.59
CA ILE A 182 3.57 18.17 -9.27
C ILE A 182 3.34 19.07 -10.50
N GLY A 183 2.35 18.74 -11.32
CA GLY A 183 2.02 19.49 -12.54
C GLY A 183 1.66 20.93 -12.25
N LYS A 184 0.79 21.18 -11.26
CA LYS A 184 0.43 22.53 -10.81
C LYS A 184 1.66 23.29 -10.31
N TRP A 185 2.47 22.68 -9.46
CA TRP A 185 3.68 23.34 -8.96
C TRP A 185 4.62 23.75 -10.10
N ILE A 186 4.81 22.89 -11.11
CA ILE A 186 5.64 23.18 -12.28
C ILE A 186 5.02 24.32 -13.12
N ALA A 187 3.71 24.27 -13.37
CA ALA A 187 3.02 25.32 -14.12
C ALA A 187 3.18 26.71 -13.47
N ASP A 188 3.09 26.76 -12.15
CA ASP A 188 3.17 28.02 -11.39
C ASP A 188 4.62 28.51 -11.24
N ASN A 189 5.59 27.63 -11.02
CA ASN A 189 6.96 28.01 -10.68
C ASN A 189 7.95 27.90 -11.85
N MET A 190 7.64 27.07 -12.85
CA MET A 190 8.51 26.80 -14.00
C MET A 190 7.73 26.84 -15.33
N PRO A 191 6.96 27.92 -15.64
CA PRO A 191 6.01 27.95 -16.77
C PRO A 191 6.67 27.86 -18.16
N LYS A 192 7.99 27.96 -18.23
CA LYS A 192 8.77 27.85 -19.49
C LYS A 192 9.58 26.56 -19.58
N ALA A 193 9.50 25.69 -18.59
CA ALA A 193 10.25 24.45 -18.57
C ALA A 193 9.87 23.55 -19.74
N ARG A 194 10.87 22.90 -20.30
CA ARG A 194 10.74 21.83 -21.29
C ARG A 194 10.79 20.49 -20.57
N VAL A 195 9.63 19.95 -20.28
CA VAL A 195 9.48 18.80 -19.39
C VAL A 195 9.71 17.49 -20.15
N GLY A 196 10.64 16.68 -19.66
CA GLY A 196 10.79 15.29 -20.04
C GLY A 196 10.21 14.37 -18.95
N LEU A 197 9.53 13.31 -19.35
CA LEU A 197 9.01 12.32 -18.42
C LEU A 197 9.86 11.05 -18.49
N PHE A 198 10.29 10.54 -17.31
CA PHE A 198 10.98 9.26 -17.14
C PHE A 198 10.12 8.34 -16.28
N LEU A 199 9.40 7.42 -16.91
CA LEU A 199 8.29 6.70 -16.29
C LEU A 199 8.51 5.19 -16.26
N GLN A 200 8.05 4.51 -15.23
CA GLN A 200 7.84 3.07 -15.26
C GLN A 200 6.75 2.74 -16.28
N ASN A 201 6.92 1.65 -17.04
CA ASN A 201 6.02 1.30 -18.13
C ASN A 201 4.88 0.38 -17.63
N ASP A 202 4.06 0.93 -16.76
CA ASP A 202 2.85 0.33 -16.20
C ASP A 202 1.92 1.45 -15.69
N ASP A 203 0.91 1.12 -14.90
CA ASP A 203 -0.04 2.10 -14.36
C ASP A 203 0.62 3.12 -13.41
N PHE A 204 1.70 2.77 -12.73
CA PHE A 204 2.47 3.74 -11.92
C PHE A 204 2.89 4.97 -12.74
N GLY A 205 3.50 4.72 -13.90
CA GLY A 205 3.90 5.81 -14.78
C GLY A 205 2.73 6.43 -15.56
N ALA A 206 1.71 5.64 -15.91
CA ALA A 206 0.58 6.12 -16.69
C ALA A 206 -0.34 7.05 -15.89
N SER A 207 -0.66 6.70 -14.65
CA SER A 207 -1.48 7.53 -13.75
C SER A 207 -0.78 8.84 -13.41
N GLY A 208 0.51 8.81 -13.11
CA GLY A 208 1.29 10.03 -12.88
C GLY A 208 1.38 10.93 -14.13
N GLU A 209 1.57 10.34 -15.31
CA GLU A 209 1.53 11.06 -16.59
C GLU A 209 0.17 11.75 -16.80
N LYS A 210 -0.94 11.07 -16.46
CA LYS A 210 -2.29 11.63 -16.57
C LYS A 210 -2.43 12.89 -15.73
N GLY A 211 -2.11 12.84 -14.43
CA GLY A 211 -2.21 14.01 -13.54
C GLY A 211 -1.29 15.17 -13.96
N LEU A 212 -0.07 14.88 -14.43
CA LEU A 212 0.83 15.92 -14.95
C LEU A 212 0.23 16.64 -16.15
N ARG A 213 -0.41 15.92 -17.07
CA ARG A 213 -0.98 16.49 -18.29
C ARG A 213 -2.11 17.47 -18.04
N ASP A 214 -2.84 17.35 -16.94
CA ASP A 214 -3.90 18.30 -16.58
C ASP A 214 -3.36 19.73 -16.45
N TYR A 215 -2.09 19.91 -16.09
CA TYR A 215 -1.48 21.22 -15.86
C TYR A 215 -0.40 21.60 -16.87
N ILE A 216 0.42 20.63 -17.32
CA ILE A 216 1.64 20.91 -18.09
C ILE A 216 1.74 20.18 -19.43
N ASP A 217 0.63 19.71 -20.00
CA ASP A 217 0.63 18.94 -21.26
C ASP A 217 1.46 19.62 -22.38
N LYS A 218 1.32 20.94 -22.53
CA LYS A 218 2.06 21.72 -23.56
C LYS A 218 3.55 21.87 -23.26
N GLN A 219 3.99 21.67 -22.02
CA GLN A 219 5.39 21.74 -21.62
C GLN A 219 6.12 20.39 -21.83
N ILE A 220 5.37 19.27 -21.93
CA ILE A 220 5.93 17.93 -22.11
C ILE A 220 6.50 17.79 -23.52
N VAL A 221 7.82 17.67 -23.63
CA VAL A 221 8.56 17.55 -24.91
C VAL A 221 8.99 16.13 -25.23
N ALA A 222 8.99 15.24 -24.25
CA ALA A 222 9.34 13.83 -24.41
C ALA A 222 8.79 12.98 -23.28
N VAL A 223 8.42 11.74 -23.61
CA VAL A 223 8.09 10.68 -22.64
C VAL A 223 8.99 9.50 -22.94
N SER A 224 9.72 9.04 -21.93
CA SER A 224 10.60 7.86 -22.03
C SER A 224 10.21 6.86 -20.93
N LYS A 225 9.91 5.63 -21.34
CA LYS A 225 9.45 4.57 -20.42
C LYS A 225 10.52 3.49 -20.26
N TYR A 226 10.62 2.94 -19.04
CA TYR A 226 11.45 1.77 -18.73
C TYR A 226 10.58 0.65 -18.18
N THR A 227 11.01 -0.59 -18.39
CA THR A 227 10.37 -1.77 -17.78
C THR A 227 11.25 -2.28 -16.63
N PRO A 228 10.69 -2.56 -15.44
CA PRO A 228 11.44 -3.14 -14.32
C PRO A 228 12.18 -4.43 -14.71
N GLY A 229 13.38 -4.63 -14.14
CA GLY A 229 14.24 -5.77 -14.44
C GLY A 229 15.46 -5.42 -15.32
N GLY A 230 15.35 -4.47 -16.23
CA GLY A 230 16.50 -3.94 -16.99
C GLY A 230 17.30 -2.95 -16.15
N THR A 231 18.63 -2.92 -16.31
CA THR A 231 19.52 -1.98 -15.59
C THR A 231 20.13 -0.91 -16.48
N ASP A 232 19.89 -0.96 -17.79
CA ASP A 232 20.33 0.08 -18.72
C ASP A 232 19.19 1.00 -19.11
N VAL A 233 19.26 2.24 -18.63
CA VAL A 233 18.33 3.31 -18.96
C VAL A 233 18.96 4.39 -19.84
N THR A 234 20.13 4.09 -20.43
CA THR A 234 20.85 5.02 -21.30
C THR A 234 19.99 5.51 -22.47
N PRO A 235 19.26 4.66 -23.20
CA PRO A 235 18.42 5.12 -24.31
C PRO A 235 17.34 6.12 -23.87
N GLN A 236 16.73 5.89 -22.71
CA GLN A 236 15.67 6.74 -22.18
C GLN A 236 16.20 8.13 -21.84
N ILE A 237 17.29 8.20 -21.09
CA ILE A 237 17.87 9.49 -20.65
C ILE A 237 18.48 10.25 -21.84
N ALA A 238 19.13 9.54 -22.79
CA ALA A 238 19.63 10.17 -24.01
C ALA A 238 18.51 10.75 -24.88
N ALA A 239 17.34 10.09 -24.94
CA ALA A 239 16.18 10.61 -25.67
C ALA A 239 15.65 11.92 -25.04
N LEU A 240 15.60 12.01 -23.71
CA LEU A 240 15.20 13.24 -23.00
C LEU A 240 16.20 14.37 -23.27
N GLN A 241 17.50 14.09 -23.22
CA GLN A 241 18.55 15.05 -23.55
C GLN A 241 18.44 15.54 -25.01
N ALA A 242 18.23 14.62 -25.95
CA ALA A 242 18.10 14.97 -27.39
C ALA A 242 16.89 15.89 -27.65
N LYS A 243 15.83 15.78 -26.86
CA LYS A 243 14.67 16.67 -26.89
C LYS A 243 14.88 17.98 -26.11
N LYS A 244 16.06 18.15 -25.53
CA LYS A 244 16.43 19.33 -24.74
C LYS A 244 15.44 19.58 -23.59
N ALA A 245 15.02 18.52 -22.90
CA ALA A 245 14.28 18.66 -21.66
C ALA A 245 15.22 19.31 -20.62
N ASP A 246 14.78 20.38 -19.98
CA ASP A 246 15.54 21.09 -18.93
C ASP A 246 14.97 20.80 -17.51
N LEU A 247 13.79 20.19 -17.45
CA LEU A 247 13.20 19.57 -16.27
C LEU A 247 12.84 18.14 -16.62
N VAL A 248 13.18 17.17 -15.75
CA VAL A 248 12.78 15.77 -15.88
C VAL A 248 11.94 15.38 -14.67
N VAL A 249 10.71 14.94 -14.92
CA VAL A 249 9.84 14.34 -13.91
C VAL A 249 9.95 12.83 -13.99
N GLY A 250 10.21 12.19 -12.84
CA GLY A 250 10.39 10.73 -12.76
C GLY A 250 9.35 10.05 -11.88
N PHE A 251 8.51 9.18 -12.48
CA PHE A 251 7.70 8.19 -11.78
C PHE A 251 8.42 6.86 -11.83
N ASN A 252 9.31 6.65 -10.86
CA ASN A 252 10.23 5.51 -10.86
C ASN A 252 10.63 5.07 -9.45
N VAL A 253 10.90 3.78 -9.29
CA VAL A 253 11.40 3.22 -8.04
C VAL A 253 12.86 3.61 -7.78
N PRO A 254 13.38 3.55 -6.53
CA PRO A 254 14.69 4.12 -6.13
C PRO A 254 15.88 3.71 -6.99
N SER A 255 15.93 2.43 -7.40
CA SER A 255 17.02 1.94 -8.26
C SER A 255 17.08 2.67 -9.59
N TYR A 256 15.94 3.00 -10.19
CA TYR A 256 15.89 3.71 -11.47
C TYR A 256 16.14 5.20 -11.32
N THR A 257 15.85 5.79 -10.16
CA THR A 257 16.33 7.13 -9.83
C THR A 257 17.85 7.17 -9.81
N ALA A 258 18.49 6.25 -9.12
CA ALA A 258 19.97 6.18 -9.11
C ALA A 258 20.56 5.92 -10.51
N LEU A 259 19.97 4.99 -11.29
CA LEU A 259 20.40 4.71 -12.65
C LEU A 259 20.26 5.93 -13.57
N SER A 260 19.13 6.65 -13.52
CA SER A 260 18.91 7.86 -14.32
C SER A 260 19.94 8.96 -14.01
N GLN A 261 20.24 9.18 -12.73
CA GLN A 261 21.26 10.12 -12.30
C GLN A 261 22.66 9.75 -12.81
N LEU A 262 23.05 8.48 -12.69
CA LEU A 262 24.35 8.00 -13.20
C LEU A 262 24.48 8.13 -14.72
N VAL A 263 23.43 7.84 -15.47
CA VAL A 263 23.41 8.01 -16.92
C VAL A 263 23.49 9.47 -17.29
N ALA A 264 22.70 10.34 -16.63
CA ALA A 264 22.74 11.78 -16.86
C ALA A 264 24.13 12.36 -16.62
N MET A 265 24.83 11.93 -15.56
CA MET A 265 26.23 12.31 -15.30
C MET A 265 27.16 11.89 -16.44
N LYS A 266 27.07 10.65 -16.92
CA LYS A 266 27.88 10.14 -18.03
C LYS A 266 27.66 10.92 -19.35
N LEU A 267 26.41 11.34 -19.59
CA LEU A 267 26.03 12.13 -20.76
C LEU A 267 26.31 13.64 -20.58
N ASN A 268 26.83 14.06 -19.43
CA ASN A 268 26.93 15.48 -19.05
C ASN A 268 25.59 16.23 -19.23
N TYR A 269 24.49 15.58 -18.90
CA TYR A 269 23.14 16.10 -18.94
C TYR A 269 22.71 16.54 -17.53
N LYS A 270 22.32 17.79 -17.38
CA LYS A 270 22.07 18.42 -16.08
C LYS A 270 20.71 19.13 -16.07
N PRO A 271 19.59 18.39 -16.20
CA PRO A 271 18.27 18.99 -16.05
C PRO A 271 18.00 19.25 -14.58
N GLN A 272 17.00 20.06 -14.27
CA GLN A 272 16.33 20.00 -13.00
C GLN A 272 15.60 18.65 -12.88
N TRP A 273 15.61 18.03 -11.69
CA TRP A 273 14.92 16.77 -11.46
C TRP A 273 13.75 16.97 -10.49
N PHE A 274 12.66 16.31 -10.79
CA PHE A 274 11.53 16.16 -9.90
C PHE A 274 11.15 14.67 -9.86
N TYR A 275 11.42 13.96 -8.77
CA TYR A 275 11.00 12.58 -8.61
C TYR A 275 9.78 12.49 -7.69
N THR A 276 8.93 11.49 -7.91
CA THR A 276 7.84 11.19 -6.98
C THR A 276 8.39 10.78 -5.62
N ASN A 277 7.53 10.81 -4.61
CA ASN A 277 7.86 10.31 -3.25
C ASN A 277 8.45 8.89 -3.26
N VAL A 278 7.98 8.04 -4.19
CA VAL A 278 8.35 6.63 -4.31
C VAL A 278 9.85 6.41 -4.49
N GLY A 279 10.50 7.24 -5.29
CA GLY A 279 11.88 7.06 -5.71
C GLY A 279 12.88 8.10 -5.21
N SER A 280 12.54 8.95 -4.24
CA SER A 280 13.30 10.16 -3.93
C SER A 280 14.08 10.14 -2.61
N ASP A 281 14.00 9.08 -1.80
CA ASP A 281 14.71 9.03 -0.51
C ASP A 281 16.22 9.29 -0.69
N PRO A 282 16.76 10.39 -0.14
CA PRO A 282 18.14 10.80 -0.42
C PRO A 282 19.17 9.84 0.17
N THR A 283 18.88 9.21 1.30
CA THR A 283 19.79 8.27 1.96
C THR A 283 19.90 6.99 1.14
N LEU A 284 18.78 6.41 0.73
CA LEU A 284 18.77 5.20 -0.07
C LEU A 284 19.34 5.44 -1.46
N VAL A 285 18.83 6.45 -2.19
CA VAL A 285 19.30 6.75 -3.55
C VAL A 285 20.77 7.11 -3.55
N GLY A 286 21.25 7.86 -2.53
CA GLY A 286 22.66 8.15 -2.33
C GLY A 286 23.51 6.89 -2.17
N SER A 287 23.05 5.91 -1.42
CA SER A 287 23.71 4.61 -1.25
C SER A 287 23.71 3.80 -2.56
N LEU A 288 22.61 3.81 -3.30
CA LEU A 288 22.50 3.15 -4.60
C LEU A 288 23.45 3.78 -5.65
N LEU A 289 23.57 5.11 -5.66
CA LEU A 289 24.54 5.82 -6.51
C LEU A 289 25.97 5.38 -6.21
N ALA A 290 26.35 5.27 -4.94
CA ALA A 290 27.65 4.77 -4.54
C ALA A 290 27.87 3.33 -5.00
N ASN A 291 26.91 2.45 -4.78
CA ASN A 291 26.97 1.03 -5.14
C ASN A 291 27.05 0.83 -6.66
N PHE A 292 26.14 1.42 -7.43
CA PHE A 292 26.07 1.25 -8.89
C PHE A 292 27.25 1.90 -9.62
N SER A 293 27.83 2.97 -9.04
CA SER A 293 29.07 3.58 -9.55
C SER A 293 30.33 2.83 -9.14
N LYS A 294 30.22 1.70 -8.41
CA LYS A 294 31.36 0.94 -7.84
C LYS A 294 32.28 1.83 -6.99
N GLY A 295 31.67 2.71 -6.19
CA GLY A 295 32.38 3.62 -5.28
C GLY A 295 33.00 4.86 -5.96
N GLN A 296 32.75 5.12 -7.25
CA GLN A 296 33.19 6.36 -7.91
C GLN A 296 32.43 7.57 -7.34
N VAL A 297 31.16 7.41 -7.03
CA VAL A 297 30.34 8.40 -6.31
C VAL A 297 30.49 8.14 -4.82
N LYS A 298 31.12 9.06 -4.08
CA LYS A 298 31.38 8.91 -2.65
C LYS A 298 30.31 9.55 -1.77
N ASN A 299 29.69 10.64 -2.23
CA ASN A 299 28.67 11.42 -1.50
C ASN A 299 27.38 11.43 -2.31
N GLY A 300 26.76 10.26 -2.52
CA GLY A 300 25.61 10.11 -3.40
C GLY A 300 24.41 10.98 -2.99
N ALA A 301 24.14 11.15 -1.71
CA ALA A 301 23.07 12.00 -1.23
C ALA A 301 23.24 13.49 -1.64
N GLN A 302 24.47 13.99 -1.69
CA GLN A 302 24.74 15.36 -2.13
C GLN A 302 24.50 15.58 -3.62
N LEU A 303 24.54 14.53 -4.44
CA LEU A 303 24.18 14.64 -5.85
C LEU A 303 22.69 14.88 -6.08
N LEU A 304 21.89 14.65 -5.06
CA LEU A 304 20.44 14.93 -5.07
C LEU A 304 20.10 16.32 -4.57
N ASP A 305 21.10 17.14 -4.17
CA ASP A 305 20.84 18.50 -3.75
C ASP A 305 20.15 19.31 -4.87
N GLY A 306 19.03 19.92 -4.49
CA GLY A 306 18.19 20.66 -5.45
C GLY A 306 17.14 19.80 -6.14
N VAL A 307 17.15 18.47 -6.00
CA VAL A 307 16.09 17.60 -6.51
C VAL A 307 14.79 17.91 -5.79
N MET A 308 13.71 18.07 -6.56
CA MET A 308 12.35 18.25 -6.06
C MET A 308 11.67 16.89 -5.89
N SER A 309 10.75 16.81 -4.94
CA SER A 309 9.91 15.63 -4.73
C SER A 309 8.60 16.00 -4.04
N THR A 310 7.86 14.98 -3.64
CA THR A 310 6.63 15.08 -2.85
C THR A 310 6.76 14.23 -1.58
N ALA A 311 5.94 14.52 -0.58
CA ALA A 311 5.88 13.74 0.65
C ALA A 311 4.46 13.79 1.24
N TYR A 312 3.96 12.63 1.69
CA TYR A 312 2.69 12.49 2.43
C TYR A 312 2.91 11.97 3.86
N LEU A 313 4.15 11.69 4.22
CA LEU A 313 4.62 11.31 5.56
C LEU A 313 5.76 12.24 5.99
N PRO A 314 5.97 12.43 7.31
CA PRO A 314 7.14 13.12 7.81
C PRO A 314 8.42 12.32 7.52
N ASP A 315 9.50 13.03 7.21
CA ASP A 315 10.81 12.42 7.06
C ASP A 315 11.43 12.09 8.42
N VAL A 316 12.09 10.94 8.55
CA VAL A 316 12.72 10.50 9.82
C VAL A 316 13.77 11.47 10.36
N SER A 317 14.33 12.35 9.53
CA SER A 317 15.24 13.42 9.98
C SER A 317 14.55 14.52 10.78
N ASN A 318 13.22 14.62 10.69
CA ASN A 318 12.42 15.54 11.52
C ASN A 318 12.19 14.97 12.93
N THR A 319 13.25 14.92 13.71
CA THR A 319 13.24 14.35 15.07
C THR A 319 12.37 15.13 16.08
N SER A 320 11.82 16.28 15.70
CA SER A 320 10.85 17.03 16.51
C SER A 320 9.41 16.58 16.29
N ASN A 321 9.12 15.85 15.21
CA ASN A 321 7.77 15.35 14.93
C ASN A 321 7.38 14.27 15.95
N PRO A 322 6.19 14.37 16.59
CA PRO A 322 5.75 13.41 17.61
C PRO A 322 5.64 11.96 17.11
N TRP A 323 5.22 11.76 15.85
CA TRP A 323 5.13 10.42 15.26
C TRP A 323 6.52 9.80 15.07
N ILE A 324 7.49 10.58 14.59
CA ILE A 324 8.88 10.12 14.47
C ILE A 324 9.44 9.73 15.83
N GLN A 325 9.21 10.54 16.87
CA GLN A 325 9.65 10.22 18.22
C GLN A 325 9.04 8.93 18.76
N THR A 326 7.74 8.73 18.53
CA THR A 326 7.02 7.54 18.98
C THR A 326 7.51 6.30 18.24
N PHE A 327 7.61 6.35 16.92
CA PHE A 327 8.03 5.20 16.13
C PHE A 327 9.53 4.89 16.31
N ASP A 328 10.38 5.88 16.49
CA ASP A 328 11.80 5.65 16.82
C ASP A 328 11.97 4.95 18.18
N LYS A 329 11.13 5.30 19.17
CA LYS A 329 11.11 4.60 20.47
C LYS A 329 10.66 3.14 20.30
N ILE A 330 9.60 2.89 19.54
CA ILE A 330 9.09 1.53 19.26
C ILE A 330 10.15 0.74 18.46
N TRP A 331 10.76 1.35 17.43
CA TRP A 331 11.81 0.72 16.65
C TRP A 331 13.03 0.33 17.48
N LYS A 332 13.44 1.16 18.42
CA LYS A 332 14.54 0.85 19.35
C LYS A 332 14.26 -0.31 20.29
N SER A 333 12.99 -0.56 20.63
CA SER A 333 12.61 -1.67 21.53
C SER A 333 12.30 -2.96 20.77
N ASN A 334 11.65 -2.89 19.61
CA ASN A 334 11.10 -4.04 18.90
C ASN A 334 11.64 -4.22 17.47
N GLY A 335 12.42 -3.27 16.96
CA GLY A 335 13.00 -3.34 15.61
C GLY A 335 14.20 -4.28 15.51
N SER A 336 14.60 -4.55 14.27
CA SER A 336 15.73 -5.42 13.94
C SER A 336 17.12 -4.78 14.15
N GLY A 337 17.17 -3.58 14.75
CA GLY A 337 18.40 -2.81 15.02
C GLY A 337 18.71 -1.77 13.92
N GLY A 338 19.69 -0.89 14.22
CA GLY A 338 20.01 0.26 13.37
C GLY A 338 19.09 1.46 13.61
N ALA A 339 19.32 2.54 12.86
CA ALA A 339 18.45 3.71 12.89
C ALA A 339 17.14 3.43 12.12
N LEU A 340 16.05 4.02 12.58
CA LEU A 340 14.79 4.04 11.84
C LEU A 340 15.00 4.77 10.50
N THR A 341 14.54 4.18 9.40
CA THR A 341 14.53 4.82 8.07
C THR A 341 13.11 5.15 7.62
N ASN A 342 12.97 5.92 6.55
CA ASN A 342 11.66 6.25 5.97
C ASN A 342 10.88 4.99 5.52
N TYR A 343 11.56 3.90 5.21
CA TYR A 343 10.92 2.65 4.78
C TYR A 343 10.33 1.87 5.97
N GLU A 344 11.07 1.75 7.09
CA GLU A 344 10.49 1.16 8.28
C GLU A 344 9.38 2.06 8.86
N LEU A 345 9.55 3.40 8.82
CA LEU A 345 8.50 4.35 9.19
C LEU A 345 7.22 4.11 8.38
N TYR A 346 7.35 3.91 7.06
CA TYR A 346 6.25 3.59 6.17
C TYR A 346 5.50 2.33 6.62
N GLY A 347 6.23 1.24 6.87
CA GLY A 347 5.65 -0.01 7.35
C GLY A 347 4.97 0.11 8.71
N MET A 348 5.59 0.83 9.65
CA MET A 348 5.00 1.11 10.97
C MET A 348 3.70 1.92 10.83
N SER A 349 3.65 2.87 9.90
CA SER A 349 2.49 3.72 9.65
C SER A 349 1.29 2.92 9.12
N GLN A 350 1.53 1.98 8.20
CA GLN A 350 0.51 1.06 7.71
C GLN A 350 0.02 0.12 8.82
N ALA A 351 0.95 -0.42 9.61
CA ALA A 351 0.62 -1.29 10.73
C ALA A 351 -0.18 -0.54 11.81
N TYR A 352 0.14 0.73 12.09
CA TYR A 352 -0.63 1.58 12.99
C TYR A 352 -2.08 1.74 12.51
N MET A 353 -2.29 2.14 11.25
CA MET A 353 -3.61 2.28 10.66
C MET A 353 -4.40 0.96 10.71
N PHE A 354 -3.75 -0.15 10.41
CA PHE A 354 -4.40 -1.47 10.46
C PHE A 354 -4.82 -1.86 11.88
N VAL A 355 -3.99 -1.60 12.89
CA VAL A 355 -4.36 -1.83 14.30
C VAL A 355 -5.54 -0.93 14.70
N GLN A 356 -5.55 0.33 14.23
CA GLN A 356 -6.70 1.23 14.44
C GLN A 356 -7.99 0.65 13.83
N ALA A 357 -7.92 0.12 12.62
CA ALA A 357 -9.06 -0.53 11.96
C ALA A 357 -9.55 -1.76 12.74
N LEU A 358 -8.63 -2.61 13.23
CA LEU A 358 -8.96 -3.77 14.05
C LEU A 358 -9.60 -3.37 15.39
N GLN A 359 -9.08 -2.33 16.06
CA GLN A 359 -9.64 -1.81 17.32
C GLN A 359 -11.04 -1.25 17.10
N ALA A 360 -11.23 -0.45 16.05
CA ALA A 360 -12.52 0.12 15.70
C ALA A 360 -13.57 -0.91 15.24
N THR A 361 -13.14 -2.07 14.72
CA THR A 361 -14.02 -3.19 14.35
C THR A 361 -14.53 -3.93 15.58
N GLY A 362 -13.74 -3.99 16.66
CA GLY A 362 -14.15 -4.60 17.90
C GLY A 362 -13.80 -6.10 18.01
N LYS A 363 -14.36 -6.75 19.05
CA LYS A 363 -14.04 -8.16 19.40
C LYS A 363 -14.56 -9.18 18.40
N ASP A 364 -15.71 -8.89 17.78
CA ASP A 364 -16.41 -9.80 16.85
C ASP A 364 -15.87 -9.61 15.43
N LEU A 365 -14.57 -9.83 15.31
CA LEU A 365 -13.81 -9.58 14.10
C LEU A 365 -14.18 -10.57 13.00
N THR A 366 -14.74 -10.06 11.89
CA THR A 366 -14.96 -10.76 10.63
C THR A 366 -14.40 -9.93 9.47
N ARG A 367 -14.14 -10.56 8.33
CA ARG A 367 -13.68 -9.86 7.13
C ARG A 367 -14.64 -8.77 6.70
N GLU A 368 -15.94 -9.07 6.70
CA GLU A 368 -17.01 -8.12 6.37
C GLU A 368 -17.08 -6.96 7.35
N ALA A 369 -16.91 -7.23 8.66
CA ALA A 369 -16.92 -6.20 9.68
C ALA A 369 -15.71 -5.26 9.53
N LEU A 370 -14.53 -5.78 9.19
CA LEU A 370 -13.34 -4.94 8.96
C LEU A 370 -13.54 -4.00 7.77
N VAL A 371 -14.02 -4.51 6.62
CA VAL A 371 -14.31 -3.69 5.44
C VAL A 371 -15.33 -2.61 5.77
N LYS A 372 -16.44 -3.01 6.39
CA LYS A 372 -17.49 -2.07 6.82
C LYS A 372 -16.94 -0.98 7.77
N THR A 373 -16.06 -1.33 8.70
CA THR A 373 -15.44 -0.36 9.62
C THR A 373 -14.57 0.65 8.84
N LEU A 374 -13.81 0.20 7.85
CA LEU A 374 -13.02 1.10 7.01
C LEU A 374 -13.91 2.04 6.21
N GLU A 375 -15.01 1.55 5.64
CA GLU A 375 -15.98 2.39 4.91
C GLU A 375 -16.71 3.40 5.80
N GLU A 376 -17.06 3.03 7.03
CA GLU A 376 -17.86 3.87 7.94
C GLU A 376 -17.02 4.81 8.82
N LYS A 377 -15.80 4.43 9.17
CA LYS A 377 -14.95 5.15 10.14
C LYS A 377 -13.55 5.50 9.61
N GLY A 378 -13.11 4.85 8.54
CA GLY A 378 -11.74 4.96 8.07
C GLY A 378 -11.33 6.38 7.65
N GLY A 379 -12.28 7.20 7.21
CA GLY A 379 -12.06 8.62 6.92
C GLY A 379 -11.63 9.45 8.14
N ASP A 380 -12.01 9.02 9.35
CA ASP A 380 -11.67 9.69 10.61
C ASP A 380 -10.38 9.12 11.25
N PHE A 381 -9.75 8.12 10.63
CA PHE A 381 -8.53 7.52 11.17
C PHE A 381 -7.37 8.52 11.16
N THR A 382 -6.60 8.46 12.22
CA THR A 382 -5.41 9.31 12.39
C THR A 382 -4.14 8.50 12.15
N GLY A 383 -3.05 9.19 11.85
CA GLY A 383 -1.75 8.59 11.61
C GLY A 383 -0.70 9.65 11.29
N PRO A 384 0.51 9.26 10.91
CA PRO A 384 1.54 10.21 10.53
C PRO A 384 1.33 10.86 9.16
N VAL A 385 0.27 10.47 8.43
CA VAL A 385 -0.09 11.06 7.13
C VAL A 385 -0.45 12.55 7.26
N PHE A 386 -0.11 13.34 6.26
CA PHE A 386 -0.34 14.80 6.28
C PHE A 386 -1.77 15.21 5.95
N ALA A 387 -2.56 14.31 5.38
CA ALA A 387 -3.95 14.58 5.01
C ALA A 387 -4.83 13.37 5.38
N PRO A 388 -6.16 13.57 5.54
CA PRO A 388 -7.09 12.49 5.87
C PRO A 388 -7.11 11.37 4.82
N TYR A 389 -7.49 10.18 5.24
CA TYR A 389 -7.88 9.10 4.34
C TYR A 389 -9.23 9.41 3.68
N ARG A 390 -9.41 8.94 2.44
CA ARG A 390 -10.66 9.09 1.69
C ARG A 390 -11.61 7.89 1.83
N TYR A 391 -11.36 7.01 2.80
CA TYR A 391 -12.14 5.80 3.00
C TYR A 391 -13.60 6.11 3.30
N SER A 392 -14.48 5.56 2.48
CA SER A 392 -15.93 5.62 2.59
C SER A 392 -16.55 4.51 1.73
N ALA A 393 -17.87 4.35 1.76
CA ALA A 393 -18.56 3.43 0.86
C ALA A 393 -18.44 3.78 -0.64
N ASP A 394 -18.06 5.02 -0.95
CA ASP A 394 -17.92 5.51 -2.34
C ASP A 394 -16.46 5.66 -2.77
N SER A 395 -15.50 5.51 -1.86
CA SER A 395 -14.06 5.60 -2.15
C SER A 395 -13.24 4.76 -1.18
N HIS A 396 -12.35 3.93 -1.69
CA HIS A 396 -11.31 3.23 -0.92
C HIS A 396 -9.91 3.80 -1.17
N LEU A 397 -9.81 4.98 -1.78
CA LEU A 397 -8.53 5.65 -2.01
C LEU A 397 -7.87 6.05 -0.68
N GLY A 398 -6.55 6.04 -0.64
CA GLY A 398 -5.75 6.38 0.53
C GLY A 398 -5.81 7.85 0.92
N THR A 399 -4.71 8.39 1.43
CA THR A 399 -4.66 9.82 1.82
C THR A 399 -4.84 10.75 0.62
N SER A 400 -5.43 11.93 0.87
CA SER A 400 -5.82 12.88 -0.18
C SER A 400 -4.74 13.90 -0.55
N GLY A 401 -3.63 13.99 0.19
CA GLY A 401 -2.73 15.11 -0.02
C GLY A 401 -1.28 14.87 0.34
N MET A 402 -0.46 15.82 -0.09
CA MET A 402 0.98 15.80 0.11
C MET A 402 1.59 17.21 0.05
N LYS A 403 2.84 17.31 0.44
CA LYS A 403 3.67 18.51 0.30
C LYS A 403 4.59 18.35 -0.91
N VAL A 404 4.88 19.44 -1.60
CA VAL A 404 6.07 19.50 -2.45
C VAL A 404 7.27 19.76 -1.54
N VAL A 405 8.33 18.99 -1.76
CA VAL A 405 9.55 19.04 -0.96
C VAL A 405 10.78 19.16 -1.85
N LYS A 406 11.90 19.54 -1.25
CA LYS A 406 13.21 19.65 -1.92
C LYS A 406 14.27 18.97 -1.08
N ILE A 407 15.21 18.32 -1.75
CA ILE A 407 16.37 17.74 -1.10
C ILE A 407 17.45 18.81 -0.97
N GLU A 408 17.89 19.08 0.25
CA GLU A 408 18.97 20.04 0.57
C GLU A 408 19.88 19.47 1.66
N GLY A 409 21.19 19.37 1.38
CA GLY A 409 22.15 18.79 2.30
C GLY A 409 21.87 17.34 2.66
N GLY A 410 21.23 16.58 1.76
CA GLY A 410 20.83 15.19 1.99
C GLY A 410 19.60 15.04 2.90
N GLN A 411 18.89 16.12 3.19
CA GLN A 411 17.64 16.14 3.97
C GLN A 411 16.48 16.62 3.12
N VAL A 412 15.28 16.20 3.49
CA VAL A 412 14.02 16.65 2.88
C VAL A 412 13.55 17.93 3.56
N LYS A 413 13.23 18.97 2.77
CA LYS A 413 12.73 20.26 3.22
C LYS A 413 11.40 20.60 2.55
N ASP A 414 10.43 21.03 3.32
CA ASP A 414 9.14 21.45 2.82
C ASP A 414 9.28 22.69 1.93
N VAL A 415 8.60 22.67 0.79
CA VAL A 415 8.49 23.80 -0.17
C VAL A 415 7.09 24.38 -0.13
N THR A 416 6.06 23.56 -0.01
CA THR A 416 4.66 23.98 0.14
C THR A 416 4.09 23.53 1.49
N GLY A 417 2.91 24.04 1.84
CA GLY A 417 2.01 23.42 2.79
C GLY A 417 1.48 22.09 2.25
N VAL A 418 0.55 21.48 2.97
CA VAL A 418 -0.15 20.26 2.50
C VAL A 418 -1.16 20.68 1.44
N GLU A 419 -1.00 20.18 0.23
CA GLU A 419 -1.94 20.34 -0.88
C GLU A 419 -2.78 19.05 -1.00
N THR A 420 -4.10 19.21 -1.07
CA THR A 420 -5.08 18.12 -1.21
C THR A 420 -5.82 18.23 -2.53
N THR A 421 -6.09 17.09 -3.14
CA THR A 421 -6.91 16.96 -4.35
C THR A 421 -7.52 15.58 -4.42
N ASP A 422 -8.33 15.33 -5.44
CA ASP A 422 -8.85 14.03 -5.80
C ASP A 422 -8.59 13.76 -7.29
N ILE A 423 -8.89 12.55 -7.73
CA ILE A 423 -8.79 12.14 -9.13
C ILE A 423 -9.74 12.96 -10.02
N GLY A 424 -9.51 12.95 -11.32
CA GLY A 424 -10.32 13.67 -12.30
C GLY A 424 -10.18 15.20 -12.16
N ASP A 425 -11.28 15.92 -12.34
CA ASP A 425 -11.31 17.37 -12.43
C ASP A 425 -11.32 18.09 -11.08
N ALA A 426 -11.02 17.40 -9.96
CA ALA A 426 -11.00 18.01 -8.64
C ALA A 426 -9.90 19.08 -8.53
N ASP A 427 -10.25 20.21 -7.91
CA ASP A 427 -9.30 21.31 -7.66
C ASP A 427 -8.24 20.90 -6.63
N ILE A 428 -7.05 21.49 -6.74
CA ILE A 428 -6.01 21.39 -5.71
C ILE A 428 -6.22 22.51 -4.71
N THR A 429 -6.34 22.18 -3.43
CA THR A 429 -6.53 23.12 -2.33
C THR A 429 -5.47 22.94 -1.26
N GLU A 430 -5.07 24.01 -0.58
CA GLU A 430 -4.21 23.91 0.58
C GLU A 430 -5.02 23.44 1.80
N SER A 431 -4.54 22.38 2.47
CA SER A 431 -5.17 21.90 3.69
C SER A 431 -4.89 22.84 4.86
N SER A 432 -5.93 23.17 5.61
CA SER A 432 -5.82 23.90 6.89
C SER A 432 -5.76 22.95 8.11
N GLU A 433 -5.80 21.64 7.88
CA GLU A 433 -5.80 20.65 8.97
C GLU A 433 -4.42 20.57 9.61
N SER A 434 -4.41 20.44 10.93
CA SER A 434 -3.18 20.21 11.68
C SER A 434 -2.81 18.72 11.63
N GLU A 435 -1.51 18.42 11.53
CA GLU A 435 -1.02 17.05 11.66
C GLU A 435 -1.50 16.42 12.97
N SER A 436 -1.94 15.17 12.92
CA SER A 436 -2.36 14.43 14.12
C SER A 436 -1.17 14.13 15.03
N THR A 437 -1.46 13.80 16.29
CA THR A 437 -0.44 13.36 17.25
C THR A 437 -0.69 11.93 17.67
N PRO A 438 0.36 11.11 17.90
CA PRO A 438 0.18 9.74 18.34
C PRO A 438 -0.42 9.67 19.75
N PRO A 439 -1.15 8.60 20.08
CA PRO A 439 -1.51 8.29 21.47
C PRO A 439 -0.27 8.17 22.34
N ALA A 440 -0.41 8.42 23.66
CA ALA A 440 0.72 8.47 24.58
C ALA A 440 1.54 7.16 24.63
N ASP A 441 0.88 6.03 24.46
CA ASP A 441 1.49 4.71 24.39
C ASP A 441 1.82 4.26 22.94
N GLY A 442 1.46 5.05 21.93
CA GLY A 442 1.69 4.72 20.53
C GLY A 442 0.76 3.65 19.96
N ILE A 443 -0.29 3.25 20.68
CA ILE A 443 -1.28 2.25 20.25
C ILE A 443 -2.65 2.93 20.08
N PRO A 444 -3.36 2.73 18.95
CA PRO A 444 -4.72 3.24 18.79
C PRO A 444 -5.63 2.74 19.93
N PRO A 445 -6.49 3.60 20.49
CA PRO A 445 -7.40 3.18 21.55
C PRO A 445 -8.42 2.15 21.04
N ALA A 446 -8.81 1.22 21.90
CA ALA A 446 -9.99 0.40 21.66
C ALA A 446 -11.25 1.26 21.84
N GLU A 447 -12.20 1.16 20.91
CA GLU A 447 -13.51 1.81 21.00
C GLU A 447 -14.49 1.04 21.88
#